data_ca0f03e141408beb102d635526d3bf7d
#
_entry.id   ca0f03e141408beb102d635526d3bf7d
#
_cell.length_a   1.000
_cell.length_b   1.000
_cell.length_c   1.000
_cell.angle_alpha   90.00
_cell.angle_beta   90.00
_cell.angle_gamma   90.00
#
_symmetry.space_group_name_H-M   'P 1'
#
loop_
_entity.id
_entity.type
_entity.pdbx_description
1 polymer ?
#
loop_
_entity_poly.entity_id
_entity_poly.type
_entity_poly.pdbx_seq_one_letter_code
_entity_poly.pdbx_strand_id
1 'polypeptide(L)'
;MPQRYDQNERQPIPSAAPSALQQNCKDKDDEARWLIALISDTGMRLAEAAGLAMNDICLDEELPHISIRTHSWRRLKTRSSERVVSLVGASLWAAKRLHQRGGAFAFPRYCNEQGCNANSASAALNKWMKGVVGNEYVIHGLRHSLRDRLRAVECPSDITDQIGGWTTEGVGHGYGRGYNLGVMAKWMRKIEA
;
A
#
# COMPACT_ATOMS: atom_id res chain seq x y z
N MET A 1 -12.45 -20.21 -32.62
CA MET A 1 -11.16 -19.58 -32.25
C MET A 1 -11.02 -19.65 -30.75
N PRO A 2 -9.98 -20.28 -30.17
CA PRO A 2 -9.83 -20.33 -28.73
C PRO A 2 -9.48 -18.94 -28.22
N GLN A 3 -10.23 -18.46 -27.22
CA GLN A 3 -9.93 -17.22 -26.47
C GLN A 3 -8.53 -17.38 -25.87
N ARG A 4 -7.61 -16.49 -26.20
CA ARG A 4 -6.34 -16.33 -25.49
C ARG A 4 -6.68 -15.82 -24.11
N TYR A 5 -6.66 -16.70 -23.12
CA TYR A 5 -6.58 -16.31 -21.72
C TYR A 5 -5.26 -15.56 -21.53
N ASP A 6 -5.35 -14.33 -21.07
CA ASP A 6 -4.19 -13.52 -20.73
C ASP A 6 -3.48 -14.21 -19.55
N GLN A 7 -2.31 -14.82 -19.81
CA GLN A 7 -1.55 -15.62 -18.84
C GLN A 7 -0.90 -14.78 -17.73
N ASN A 8 -1.31 -13.53 -17.56
CA ASN A 8 -0.76 -12.57 -16.58
C ASN A 8 -1.77 -12.13 -15.52
N GLU A 9 -2.77 -12.92 -15.17
CA GLU A 9 -3.54 -12.66 -13.95
C GLU A 9 -2.62 -12.86 -12.73
N ARG A 10 -2.20 -11.73 -12.16
CA ARG A 10 -1.38 -11.70 -10.96
C ARG A 10 -2.19 -12.28 -9.81
N GLN A 11 -1.77 -13.41 -9.30
CA GLN A 11 -2.45 -14.11 -8.22
C GLN A 11 -2.46 -13.26 -6.95
N PRO A 12 -3.59 -13.15 -6.24
CA PRO A 12 -3.62 -12.56 -4.91
C PRO A 12 -2.77 -13.41 -3.96
N ILE A 13 -2.07 -12.74 -3.05
CA ILE A 13 -1.31 -13.44 -2.00
C ILE A 13 -2.32 -14.11 -1.06
N PRO A 14 -2.19 -15.42 -0.74
CA PRO A 14 -3.10 -16.13 0.15
C PRO A 14 -3.29 -15.40 1.47
N SER A 15 -4.48 -15.45 2.06
CA SER A 15 -4.85 -14.69 3.26
C SER A 15 -3.95 -14.87 4.48
N ALA A 16 -3.31 -16.03 4.63
CA ALA A 16 -2.36 -16.30 5.71
C ALA A 16 -0.93 -15.79 5.44
N ALA A 17 -0.57 -15.56 4.18
CA ALA A 17 0.79 -15.17 3.80
C ALA A 17 1.18 -13.72 4.18
N PRO A 18 0.27 -12.73 4.23
CA PRO A 18 0.61 -11.39 4.69
C PRO A 18 1.21 -11.36 6.09
N SER A 19 0.67 -12.11 7.06
CA SER A 19 1.19 -12.14 8.44
C SER A 19 2.61 -12.68 8.50
N ALA A 20 2.90 -13.79 7.80
CA ALA A 20 4.24 -14.35 7.71
C ALA A 20 5.22 -13.38 7.00
N LEU A 21 4.79 -12.75 5.92
CA LEU A 21 5.58 -11.75 5.21
C LEU A 21 5.89 -10.54 6.09
N GLN A 22 4.91 -10.04 6.83
CA GLN A 22 5.06 -8.92 7.75
C GLN A 22 6.02 -9.25 8.89
N GLN A 23 5.95 -10.47 9.44
CA GLN A 23 6.90 -10.92 10.46
C GLN A 23 8.32 -10.97 9.91
N ASN A 24 8.52 -11.56 8.72
CA ASN A 24 9.83 -11.55 8.07
C ASN A 24 10.36 -10.13 7.78
N CYS A 25 9.46 -9.16 7.48
CA CYS A 25 9.85 -7.76 7.34
C CYS A 25 10.35 -7.17 8.67
N LYS A 26 9.66 -7.48 9.78
CA LYS A 26 10.06 -7.02 11.12
C LYS A 26 11.38 -7.62 11.57
N ASP A 27 11.62 -8.90 11.28
CA ASP A 27 12.85 -9.61 11.64
C ASP A 27 14.08 -9.06 10.89
N LYS A 28 13.92 -8.65 9.64
CA LYS A 28 15.00 -8.05 8.83
C LYS A 28 15.22 -6.57 9.13
N ASP A 29 14.17 -5.83 9.41
CA ASP A 29 14.12 -4.44 9.86
C ASP A 29 15.01 -3.48 9.05
N ASP A 30 14.84 -3.45 7.75
CA ASP A 30 15.53 -2.53 6.84
C ASP A 30 14.58 -1.78 5.90
N GLU A 31 15.10 -0.77 5.21
CA GLU A 31 14.31 0.13 4.35
C GLU A 31 13.48 -0.61 3.29
N ALA A 32 14.03 -1.67 2.69
CA ALA A 32 13.29 -2.43 1.68
C ALA A 32 12.11 -3.21 2.31
N ARG A 33 12.27 -3.73 3.53
CA ARG A 33 11.21 -4.43 4.27
C ARG A 33 10.18 -3.46 4.84
N TRP A 34 10.58 -2.26 5.23
CA TRP A 34 9.62 -1.20 5.59
C TRP A 34 8.72 -0.84 4.42
N LEU A 35 9.26 -0.79 3.19
CA LEU A 35 8.45 -0.52 1.99
C LEU A 35 7.41 -1.63 1.73
N ILE A 36 7.80 -2.90 1.87
CA ILE A 36 6.88 -4.04 1.74
C ILE A 36 5.81 -4.00 2.83
N ALA A 37 6.21 -3.81 4.09
CA ALA A 37 5.30 -3.75 5.23
C ALA A 37 4.31 -2.58 5.09
N LEU A 38 4.78 -1.43 4.62
CA LEU A 38 3.93 -0.27 4.36
C LEU A 38 2.83 -0.60 3.33
N ILE A 39 3.20 -1.23 2.20
CA ILE A 39 2.27 -1.60 1.14
C ILE A 39 1.29 -2.68 1.60
N SER A 40 1.73 -3.61 2.45
CA SER A 40 0.94 -4.77 2.86
C SER A 40 -0.38 -4.40 3.54
N ASP A 41 -0.39 -3.32 4.35
CA ASP A 41 -1.57 -2.87 5.08
C ASP A 41 -2.17 -1.56 4.55
N THR A 42 -1.54 -0.89 3.59
CA THR A 42 -2.11 0.31 2.96
C THR A 42 -2.66 0.05 1.55
N GLY A 43 -2.20 -1.03 0.91
CA GLY A 43 -2.55 -1.33 -0.48
C GLY A 43 -2.11 -0.26 -1.49
N MET A 44 -1.15 0.59 -1.13
CA MET A 44 -0.60 1.60 -2.04
C MET A 44 0.03 0.94 -3.26
N ARG A 45 0.02 1.65 -4.40
CA ARG A 45 0.85 1.25 -5.52
C ARG A 45 2.33 1.44 -5.16
N LEU A 46 3.19 0.58 -5.68
CA LEU A 46 4.63 0.67 -5.37
C LEU A 46 5.21 2.07 -5.64
N ALA A 47 4.85 2.69 -6.76
CA ALA A 47 5.31 4.05 -7.07
C ALA A 47 4.75 5.12 -6.09
N GLU A 48 3.54 4.92 -5.56
CA GLU A 48 2.97 5.79 -4.53
C GLU A 48 3.79 5.70 -3.24
N ALA A 49 4.07 4.47 -2.80
CA ALA A 49 4.81 4.22 -1.57
C ALA A 49 6.29 4.61 -1.67
N ALA A 50 6.98 4.19 -2.73
CA ALA A 50 8.39 4.50 -2.94
C ALA A 50 8.67 6.01 -3.09
N GLY A 51 7.68 6.76 -3.60
CA GLY A 51 7.79 8.20 -3.83
C GLY A 51 7.22 9.09 -2.71
N LEU A 52 7.00 8.56 -1.51
CA LEU A 52 6.54 9.35 -0.37
C LEU A 52 7.61 10.35 0.10
N ALA A 53 7.17 11.58 0.35
CA ALA A 53 7.91 12.49 1.21
C ALA A 53 7.66 12.13 2.68
N MET A 54 8.59 12.43 3.57
CA MET A 54 8.38 12.22 5.00
C MET A 54 7.19 13.06 5.53
N ASN A 55 6.96 14.24 4.95
CA ASN A 55 5.81 15.10 5.29
C ASN A 55 4.45 14.55 4.81
N ASP A 56 4.42 13.45 4.05
CA ASP A 56 3.19 12.74 3.72
C ASP A 56 2.76 11.77 4.82
N ILE A 57 3.64 11.47 5.79
CA ILE A 57 3.44 10.51 6.88
C ILE A 57 3.14 11.28 8.16
N CYS A 58 1.91 11.19 8.65
CA CYS A 58 1.43 11.85 9.86
C CYS A 58 1.33 10.81 10.99
N LEU A 59 2.19 10.91 12.01
CA LEU A 59 2.21 10.01 13.18
C LEU A 59 1.72 10.68 14.45
N ASP A 60 1.77 12.01 14.52
CA ASP A 60 1.49 12.79 15.72
C ASP A 60 0.01 13.12 15.94
N GLU A 61 -0.86 12.62 15.04
CA GLU A 61 -2.30 12.78 15.13
C GLU A 61 -2.96 11.56 15.81
N GLU A 62 -4.17 11.75 16.32
CA GLU A 62 -4.98 10.68 16.93
C GLU A 62 -5.16 9.46 15.99
N LEU A 63 -5.23 9.74 14.70
CA LEU A 63 -5.32 8.73 13.63
C LEU A 63 -4.08 8.80 12.73
N PRO A 64 -3.02 8.03 13.00
CA PRO A 64 -1.84 7.96 12.14
C PRO A 64 -2.24 7.60 10.70
N HIS A 65 -1.71 8.35 9.73
CA HIS A 65 -2.10 8.18 8.33
C HIS A 65 -1.03 8.61 7.34
N ILE A 66 -1.22 8.27 6.08
CA ILE A 66 -0.44 8.75 4.93
C ILE A 66 -1.34 9.55 4.01
N SER A 67 -0.88 10.73 3.60
CA SER A 67 -1.49 11.55 2.55
C SER A 67 -0.84 11.22 1.20
N ILE A 68 -1.54 10.50 0.33
CA ILE A 68 -1.08 10.17 -1.01
C ILE A 68 -1.49 11.32 -1.93
N ARG A 69 -0.51 12.10 -2.38
CA ARG A 69 -0.70 13.30 -3.23
C ARG A 69 0.37 13.38 -4.31
N THR A 70 0.12 14.17 -5.34
CA THR A 70 1.09 14.42 -6.42
C THR A 70 2.27 15.23 -5.89
N HIS A 71 3.47 14.87 -6.37
CA HIS A 71 4.73 15.59 -6.16
C HIS A 71 5.42 15.87 -7.50
N SER A 72 6.35 16.80 -7.56
CA SER A 72 7.14 17.08 -8.76
C SER A 72 7.93 15.87 -9.26
N TRP A 73 8.40 15.02 -8.34
CA TRP A 73 9.17 13.80 -8.62
C TRP A 73 8.30 12.55 -8.81
N ARG A 74 6.99 12.58 -8.48
CA ARG A 74 6.09 11.44 -8.57
C ARG A 74 4.67 11.86 -8.91
N ARG A 75 4.20 11.49 -10.10
CA ARG A 75 2.80 11.65 -10.51
C ARG A 75 1.96 10.48 -10.01
N LEU A 76 0.68 10.72 -9.80
CA LEU A 76 -0.31 9.69 -9.54
C LEU A 76 -0.91 9.18 -10.86
N LYS A 77 -1.28 7.89 -10.90
CA LYS A 77 -1.80 7.24 -12.10
C LYS A 77 -3.17 7.82 -12.53
N THR A 78 -4.02 8.12 -11.55
CA THR A 78 -5.37 8.66 -11.74
C THR A 78 -5.67 9.70 -10.67
N ARG A 79 -6.68 10.54 -10.89
CA ARG A 79 -7.13 11.52 -9.89
C ARG A 79 -7.62 10.84 -8.61
N SER A 80 -8.31 9.70 -8.72
CA SER A 80 -8.77 8.89 -7.58
C SER A 80 -7.65 8.25 -6.76
N SER A 81 -6.42 8.30 -7.24
CA SER A 81 -5.25 7.85 -6.48
C SER A 81 -4.88 8.80 -5.34
N GLU A 82 -5.27 10.08 -5.42
CA GLU A 82 -5.08 11.06 -4.35
C GLU A 82 -6.05 10.75 -3.21
N ARG A 83 -5.50 10.43 -2.05
CA ARG A 83 -6.28 9.97 -0.90
C ARG A 83 -5.47 9.96 0.38
N VAL A 84 -6.17 9.83 1.50
CA VAL A 84 -5.57 9.55 2.82
C VAL A 84 -5.81 8.09 3.17
N VAL A 85 -4.79 7.41 3.71
CA VAL A 85 -4.87 6.01 4.15
C VAL A 85 -4.40 5.90 5.59
N SER A 86 -5.21 5.29 6.45
CA SER A 86 -4.85 5.03 7.84
C SER A 86 -3.68 4.05 7.94
N LEU A 87 -2.80 4.30 8.90
CA LEU A 87 -1.70 3.40 9.25
C LEU A 87 -2.13 2.46 10.37
N VAL A 88 -2.03 1.16 10.11
CA VAL A 88 -2.35 0.09 11.06
C VAL A 88 -1.29 -1.01 10.99
N GLY A 89 -1.20 -1.87 11.99
CA GLY A 89 -0.37 -3.08 11.98
C GLY A 89 1.06 -2.86 11.48
N ALA A 90 1.44 -3.61 10.45
CA ALA A 90 2.78 -3.56 9.87
C ALA A 90 3.08 -2.22 9.17
N SER A 91 2.06 -1.57 8.59
CA SER A 91 2.26 -0.26 7.97
C SER A 91 2.56 0.83 9.00
N LEU A 92 1.92 0.80 10.15
CA LEU A 92 2.22 1.72 11.26
C LEU A 92 3.63 1.49 11.83
N TRP A 93 4.03 0.22 11.98
CA TRP A 93 5.38 -0.13 12.38
C TRP A 93 6.42 0.43 11.40
N ALA A 94 6.23 0.21 10.10
CA ALA A 94 7.13 0.70 9.06
C ALA A 94 7.22 2.23 9.05
N ALA A 95 6.09 2.92 9.18
CA ALA A 95 6.04 4.39 9.25
C ALA A 95 6.82 4.94 10.45
N LYS A 96 6.73 4.29 11.62
CA LYS A 96 7.53 4.65 12.80
C LYS A 96 9.02 4.46 12.54
N ARG A 97 9.44 3.39 11.84
CA ARG A 97 10.84 3.17 11.45
C ARG A 97 11.34 4.25 10.51
N LEU A 98 10.54 4.62 9.51
CA LEU A 98 10.86 5.72 8.60
C LEU A 98 11.03 7.04 9.34
N HIS A 99 10.12 7.34 10.28
CA HIS A 99 10.19 8.54 11.11
C HIS A 99 11.47 8.58 11.98
N GLN A 100 11.83 7.45 12.62
CA GLN A 100 13.06 7.32 13.40
C GLN A 100 14.32 7.51 12.55
N ARG A 101 14.34 7.02 11.30
CA ARG A 101 15.46 7.24 10.39
C ARG A 101 15.57 8.71 9.97
N GLY A 102 14.45 9.42 9.80
CA GLY A 102 14.39 10.80 9.34
C GLY A 102 14.70 10.99 7.87
N GLY A 103 14.91 12.25 7.44
CA GLY A 103 15.20 12.63 6.06
C GLY A 103 13.99 13.26 5.35
N ALA A 104 14.17 13.70 4.10
CA ALA A 104 13.12 14.33 3.30
C ALA A 104 12.22 13.30 2.58
N PHE A 105 12.81 12.19 2.15
CA PHE A 105 12.13 11.12 1.41
C PHE A 105 12.02 9.86 2.27
N ALA A 106 10.86 9.20 2.18
CA ALA A 106 10.63 7.93 2.86
C ALA A 106 11.54 6.80 2.34
N PHE A 107 11.91 6.84 1.07
CA PHE A 107 12.76 5.82 0.44
C PHE A 107 13.78 6.47 -0.50
N PRO A 108 14.84 7.13 0.04
CA PRO A 108 15.82 7.88 -0.74
C PRO A 108 16.62 7.02 -1.71
N ARG A 109 16.68 5.70 -1.48
CA ARG A 109 17.27 4.75 -2.43
C ARG A 109 16.54 4.71 -3.77
N TYR A 110 15.24 4.99 -3.77
CA TYR A 110 14.38 4.87 -4.95
C TYR A 110 13.83 6.21 -5.44
N CYS A 111 13.92 7.25 -4.62
CA CYS A 111 13.30 8.55 -4.89
C CYS A 111 14.13 9.72 -4.39
N ASN A 112 14.23 10.76 -5.22
CA ASN A 112 14.86 12.04 -4.91
C ASN A 112 14.09 13.17 -5.63
N GLU A 113 14.58 14.40 -5.58
CA GLU A 113 13.96 15.58 -6.22
C GLU A 113 13.85 15.48 -7.75
N GLN A 114 14.72 14.70 -8.41
CA GLN A 114 14.73 14.52 -9.85
C GLN A 114 13.73 13.47 -10.34
N GLY A 115 13.33 12.52 -9.46
CA GLY A 115 12.40 11.48 -9.85
C GLY A 115 12.34 10.28 -8.92
N CYS A 116 11.49 9.33 -9.29
CA CYS A 116 11.26 8.10 -8.54
C CYS A 116 11.43 6.87 -9.43
N ASN A 117 12.33 5.95 -9.06
CA ASN A 117 12.59 4.71 -9.79
C ASN A 117 11.88 3.51 -9.14
N ALA A 118 10.57 3.43 -9.34
CA ALA A 118 9.76 2.33 -8.83
C ALA A 118 10.11 0.97 -9.49
N ASN A 119 10.67 0.96 -10.70
CA ASN A 119 11.08 -0.28 -11.36
C ASN A 119 12.26 -0.95 -10.64
N SER A 120 13.25 -0.16 -10.20
CA SER A 120 14.36 -0.65 -9.39
C SER A 120 13.87 -1.23 -8.06
N ALA A 121 12.93 -0.54 -7.38
CA ALA A 121 12.27 -1.05 -6.19
C ALA A 121 11.55 -2.38 -6.48
N SER A 122 10.75 -2.44 -7.55
CA SER A 122 10.00 -3.64 -7.94
C SER A 122 10.92 -4.86 -8.11
N ALA A 123 12.04 -4.71 -8.81
CA ALA A 123 12.99 -5.80 -9.04
C ALA A 123 13.57 -6.34 -7.72
N ALA A 124 14.02 -5.46 -6.84
CA ALA A 124 14.62 -5.83 -5.56
C ALA A 124 13.61 -6.50 -4.62
N LEU A 125 12.42 -5.91 -4.47
CA LEU A 125 11.39 -6.40 -3.56
C LEU A 125 10.82 -7.73 -4.02
N ASN A 126 10.51 -7.89 -5.31
CA ASN A 126 9.99 -9.13 -5.85
C ASN A 126 10.99 -10.29 -5.72
N LYS A 127 12.30 -10.02 -5.94
CA LYS A 127 13.34 -11.03 -5.76
C LYS A 127 13.34 -11.59 -4.33
N TRP A 128 13.21 -10.73 -3.32
CA TRP A 128 13.16 -11.16 -1.93
C TRP A 128 11.83 -11.83 -1.58
N MET A 129 10.69 -11.26 -1.99
CA MET A 129 9.36 -11.80 -1.68
C MET A 129 9.18 -13.22 -2.19
N LYS A 130 9.71 -13.55 -3.38
CA LYS A 130 9.66 -14.91 -3.93
C LYS A 130 10.25 -15.97 -3.00
N GLY A 131 11.27 -15.63 -2.24
CA GLY A 131 11.86 -16.52 -1.23
C GLY A 131 11.03 -16.68 0.03
N VAL A 132 10.02 -15.83 0.26
CA VAL A 132 9.19 -15.83 1.48
C VAL A 132 7.79 -16.38 1.20
N VAL A 133 7.15 -15.92 0.13
CA VAL A 133 5.74 -16.23 -0.14
C VAL A 133 5.51 -17.10 -1.38
N GLY A 134 6.54 -17.32 -2.22
CA GLY A 134 6.46 -18.15 -3.43
C GLY A 134 6.75 -17.36 -4.71
N ASN A 135 7.12 -18.10 -5.75
CA ASN A 135 7.60 -17.52 -7.02
C ASN A 135 6.50 -16.82 -7.84
N GLU A 136 5.26 -17.21 -7.64
CA GLU A 136 4.09 -16.70 -8.34
C GLU A 136 3.62 -15.33 -7.84
N TYR A 137 4.06 -14.91 -6.63
CA TYR A 137 3.60 -13.68 -6.02
C TYR A 137 4.56 -12.51 -6.25
N VAL A 138 3.97 -11.34 -6.46
CA VAL A 138 4.69 -10.08 -6.67
C VAL A 138 4.16 -8.99 -5.74
N ILE A 139 4.94 -7.93 -5.55
CA ILE A 139 4.59 -6.81 -4.65
C ILE A 139 3.18 -6.23 -4.94
N HIS A 140 2.74 -6.22 -6.20
CA HIS A 140 1.40 -5.75 -6.55
C HIS A 140 0.29 -6.65 -5.99
N GLY A 141 0.56 -7.93 -5.77
CA GLY A 141 -0.38 -8.88 -5.15
C GLY A 141 -0.80 -8.49 -3.74
N LEU A 142 0.03 -7.75 -3.00
CA LEU A 142 -0.32 -7.22 -1.68
C LEU A 142 -1.53 -6.26 -1.74
N ARG A 143 -1.68 -5.53 -2.83
CA ARG A 143 -2.81 -4.64 -3.04
C ARG A 143 -4.11 -5.42 -3.26
N HIS A 144 -4.05 -6.56 -3.96
CA HIS A 144 -5.20 -7.47 -4.10
C HIS A 144 -5.51 -8.15 -2.76
N SER A 145 -4.48 -8.60 -2.04
CA SER A 145 -4.62 -9.19 -0.71
C SER A 145 -5.28 -8.24 0.29
N LEU A 146 -4.96 -6.95 0.28
CA LEU A 146 -5.65 -5.96 1.12
C LEU A 146 -7.15 -5.92 0.80
N ARG A 147 -7.51 -5.90 -0.49
CA ARG A 147 -8.92 -5.89 -0.91
C ARG A 147 -9.67 -7.12 -0.41
N ASP A 148 -9.03 -8.29 -0.48
CA ASP A 148 -9.63 -9.54 -0.03
C ASP A 148 -9.75 -9.59 1.50
N ARG A 149 -8.76 -9.10 2.25
CA ARG A 149 -8.84 -8.97 3.72
C ARG A 149 -9.95 -8.01 4.14
N LEU A 150 -10.14 -6.88 3.46
CA LEU A 150 -11.25 -5.96 3.73
C LEU A 150 -12.60 -6.60 3.42
N ARG A 151 -12.70 -7.38 2.35
CA ARG A 151 -13.92 -8.16 2.05
C ARG A 151 -14.21 -9.22 3.11
N ALA A 152 -13.18 -9.91 3.61
CA ALA A 152 -13.31 -10.94 4.64
C ALA A 152 -13.87 -10.41 5.97
N VAL A 153 -13.67 -9.13 6.26
CA VAL A 153 -14.27 -8.44 7.43
C VAL A 153 -15.54 -7.66 7.06
N GLU A 154 -16.12 -7.94 5.89
CA GLU A 154 -17.39 -7.35 5.41
C GLU A 154 -17.32 -5.81 5.26
N CYS A 155 -16.13 -5.26 4.92
CA CYS A 155 -16.00 -3.84 4.64
C CYS A 155 -16.84 -3.47 3.41
N PRO A 156 -17.70 -2.43 3.49
CA PRO A 156 -18.45 -1.94 2.34
C PRO A 156 -17.54 -1.64 1.14
N SER A 157 -18.01 -1.96 -0.06
CA SER A 157 -17.19 -1.87 -1.29
C SER A 157 -16.71 -0.46 -1.58
N ASP A 158 -17.53 0.55 -1.32
CA ASP A 158 -17.22 1.97 -1.51
C ASP A 158 -16.13 2.46 -0.52
N ILE A 159 -16.16 2.00 0.74
CA ILE A 159 -15.08 2.25 1.71
C ILE A 159 -13.80 1.55 1.27
N THR A 160 -13.91 0.27 0.86
CA THR A 160 -12.78 -0.50 0.33
C THR A 160 -12.12 0.22 -0.85
N ASP A 161 -12.92 0.70 -1.80
CA ASP A 161 -12.45 1.40 -2.99
C ASP A 161 -11.81 2.75 -2.64
N GLN A 162 -12.36 3.48 -1.67
CA GLN A 162 -11.75 4.72 -1.19
C GLN A 162 -10.38 4.47 -0.53
N ILE A 163 -10.27 3.45 0.34
CA ILE A 163 -9.00 3.06 0.98
C ILE A 163 -7.95 2.74 -0.09
N GLY A 164 -8.31 1.90 -1.05
CA GLY A 164 -7.38 1.45 -2.09
C GLY A 164 -7.13 2.47 -3.21
N GLY A 165 -7.96 3.52 -3.35
CA GLY A 165 -7.93 4.38 -4.53
C GLY A 165 -8.30 3.60 -5.80
N TRP A 166 -9.29 2.72 -5.70
CA TRP A 166 -9.95 2.09 -6.84
C TRP A 166 -11.12 2.94 -7.29
N THR A 167 -11.47 2.81 -8.56
CA THR A 167 -12.66 3.47 -9.08
C THR A 167 -13.86 2.56 -8.87
N THR A 168 -14.90 3.06 -8.21
CA THR A 168 -16.18 2.35 -8.11
C THR A 168 -17.05 2.74 -9.28
N GLU A 169 -17.57 1.76 -10.00
CA GLU A 169 -18.56 1.99 -11.06
C GLU A 169 -19.93 2.25 -10.42
N GLY A 170 -20.58 3.36 -10.79
CA GLY A 170 -21.94 3.69 -10.36
C GLY A 170 -22.19 5.19 -10.21
N VAL A 171 -23.40 5.61 -10.51
CA VAL A 171 -23.83 7.03 -10.53
C VAL A 171 -23.84 7.65 -9.12
N GLY A 172 -23.92 6.84 -8.06
CA GLY A 172 -24.01 7.30 -6.66
C GLY A 172 -22.68 7.77 -6.06
N HIS A 173 -21.53 7.35 -6.60
CA HIS A 173 -20.20 7.61 -6.02
C HIS A 173 -19.65 9.02 -6.28
N GLY A 174 -20.29 9.80 -7.17
CA GLY A 174 -19.93 11.22 -7.42
C GLY A 174 -20.56 12.19 -6.42
N TYR A 175 -21.46 11.74 -5.58
CA TYR A 175 -22.18 12.58 -4.61
C TYR A 175 -21.61 12.39 -3.20
N GLY A 176 -21.03 13.47 -2.64
CA GLY A 176 -20.53 13.49 -1.26
C GLY A 176 -19.00 13.66 -1.16
N ARG A 177 -18.52 13.91 0.07
CA ARG A 177 -17.10 14.13 0.37
C ARG A 177 -16.32 12.84 0.66
N GLY A 178 -16.95 11.67 0.45
CA GLY A 178 -16.39 10.38 0.84
C GLY A 178 -16.43 10.15 2.36
N TYR A 179 -15.82 9.05 2.78
CA TYR A 179 -15.73 8.68 4.19
C TYR A 179 -14.56 9.39 4.87
N ASN A 180 -14.76 9.79 6.13
CA ASN A 180 -13.70 10.38 6.93
C ASN A 180 -12.66 9.32 7.36
N LEU A 181 -11.50 9.80 7.81
CA LEU A 181 -10.38 8.94 8.20
C LEU A 181 -10.75 7.97 9.34
N GLY A 182 -11.58 8.39 10.30
CA GLY A 182 -12.02 7.55 11.42
C GLY A 182 -12.83 6.33 10.97
N VAL A 183 -13.72 6.50 9.99
CA VAL A 183 -14.48 5.39 9.40
C VAL A 183 -13.54 4.41 8.68
N MET A 184 -12.61 4.91 7.89
CA MET A 184 -11.62 4.07 7.20
C MET A 184 -10.71 3.35 8.20
N ALA A 185 -10.22 4.04 9.22
CA ALA A 185 -9.40 3.47 10.29
C ALA A 185 -10.10 2.32 11.04
N LYS A 186 -11.40 2.45 11.29
CA LYS A 186 -12.21 1.39 11.93
C LYS A 186 -12.16 0.07 11.14
N TRP A 187 -12.24 0.13 9.81
CA TRP A 187 -12.18 -1.06 8.97
C TRP A 187 -10.75 -1.57 8.82
N MET A 188 -9.80 -0.68 8.69
CA MET A 188 -8.37 -1.04 8.60
C MET A 188 -7.87 -1.76 9.86
N ARG A 189 -8.32 -1.37 11.05
CA ARG A 189 -7.98 -2.07 12.31
C ARG A 189 -8.51 -3.50 12.37
N LYS A 190 -9.61 -3.82 11.68
CA LYS A 190 -10.13 -5.19 11.65
C LYS A 190 -9.29 -6.18 10.86
N ILE A 191 -8.40 -5.69 10.00
CA ILE A 191 -7.52 -6.51 9.17
C ILE A 191 -6.08 -6.58 9.70
N GLU A 192 -5.82 -6.03 10.86
CA GLU A 192 -4.52 -6.18 11.53
C GLU A 192 -4.24 -7.67 11.80
N ALA A 193 -3.02 -8.11 11.45
CA ALA A 193 -2.56 -9.49 11.64
C ALA A 193 -1.79 -9.63 12.96
#